data_33ae244028d6c9d22d090a3e39bf26bd
#
_entry.id   33ae244028d6c9d22d090a3e39bf26bd
#
_cell.length_a   1.000
_cell.length_b   1.000
_cell.length_c   1.000
_cell.angle_alpha   90.00
_cell.angle_beta   90.00
_cell.angle_gamma   90.00
#
_symmetry.space_group_name_H-M   'P 1'
#
loop_
_entity.id
_entity.type
_entity.pdbx_description
1 polymer ?
#
loop_
_entity_poly.entity_id
_entity_poly.type
_entity_poly.pdbx_seq_one_letter_code
_entity_poly.pdbx_strand_id
1 'polypeptide(L)'
;GNPAINFIQAKAKQIEGNTYEVKFHNVVARFEANNEFELPSEDVVIGIRPEFIRICEDGLKAKVYSTLPAGMETTVKVDIGEDILTSVIFGIIDYKVNEEVSIDFVGNSIILFDKESTKRLVDGKLEIVK
;
A
#
# COMPACT_ATOMS: atom_id res chain seq x y z
N GLY A 1 -20.27 5.22 -1.08
CA GLY A 1 -19.44 4.65 -2.11
C GLY A 1 -18.21 3.95 -1.55
N ASN A 2 -17.49 3.30 -2.39
CA ASN A 2 -16.27 2.63 -1.99
C ASN A 2 -15.20 3.67 -1.66
N PRO A 3 -14.34 3.41 -0.66
CA PRO A 3 -13.19 4.26 -0.41
C PRO A 3 -12.31 4.37 -1.65
N ALA A 4 -11.69 5.52 -1.82
CA ALA A 4 -10.77 5.74 -2.92
C ALA A 4 -9.51 4.91 -2.74
N ILE A 5 -8.87 4.59 -3.85
CA ILE A 5 -7.57 3.92 -3.85
C ILE A 5 -6.54 4.77 -3.09
N ASN A 6 -5.65 4.11 -2.37
CA ASN A 6 -4.56 4.76 -1.67
C ASN A 6 -3.40 5.04 -2.64
N PHE A 7 -2.78 6.22 -2.53
CA PHE A 7 -1.61 6.56 -3.33
C PHE A 7 -0.44 6.89 -2.42
N ILE A 8 0.72 6.31 -2.73
CA ILE A 8 1.96 6.57 -2.00
C ILE A 8 3.04 6.94 -3.02
N GLN A 9 3.65 8.11 -2.86
CA GLN A 9 4.79 8.48 -3.69
C GLN A 9 6.01 7.66 -3.29
N ALA A 10 6.75 7.17 -4.28
CA ALA A 10 7.87 6.27 -4.04
C ALA A 10 8.94 6.41 -5.11
N LYS A 11 10.08 5.77 -4.85
CA LYS A 11 11.19 5.63 -5.79
C LYS A 11 11.34 4.15 -6.15
N ALA A 12 11.36 3.83 -7.42
CA ALA A 12 11.47 2.46 -7.90
C ALA A 12 12.76 2.26 -8.67
N LYS A 13 13.38 1.11 -8.47
CA LYS A 13 14.61 0.72 -9.15
C LYS A 13 14.54 -0.75 -9.48
N GLN A 14 14.79 -1.08 -10.75
CA GLN A 14 14.86 -2.49 -11.16
C GLN A 14 16.06 -3.16 -10.50
N ILE A 15 15.83 -4.33 -9.92
CA ILE A 15 16.90 -5.16 -9.35
C ILE A 15 17.27 -6.24 -10.37
N GLU A 16 16.30 -7.04 -10.75
CA GLU A 16 16.52 -8.18 -11.65
C GLU A 16 15.18 -8.61 -12.23
N GLY A 17 15.09 -8.78 -13.54
CA GLY A 17 13.86 -9.24 -14.18
C GLY A 17 12.65 -8.36 -13.84
N ASN A 18 11.62 -8.98 -13.29
CA ASN A 18 10.40 -8.29 -12.89
C ASN A 18 10.42 -7.83 -11.42
N THR A 19 11.59 -7.90 -10.78
CA THR A 19 11.75 -7.52 -9.38
C THR A 19 12.31 -6.11 -9.27
N TYR A 20 11.63 -5.28 -8.50
CA TYR A 20 11.98 -3.88 -8.27
C TYR A 20 12.10 -3.60 -6.79
N GLU A 21 13.08 -2.77 -6.43
CA GLU A 21 13.12 -2.17 -5.10
C GLU A 21 12.28 -0.90 -5.14
N VAL A 22 11.37 -0.77 -4.19
CA VAL A 22 10.52 0.41 -4.09
C VAL A 22 10.70 1.00 -2.69
N LYS A 23 11.06 2.27 -2.63
CA LYS A 23 11.29 2.97 -1.36
C LYS A 23 10.29 4.09 -1.20
N PHE A 24 9.68 4.17 -0.03
CA PHE A 24 8.81 5.27 0.34
C PHE A 24 8.97 5.56 1.83
N HIS A 25 9.05 6.82 2.18
CA HIS A 25 9.40 7.25 3.55
C HIS A 25 10.71 6.57 3.98
N ASN A 26 10.72 5.89 5.11
CA ASN A 26 11.87 5.11 5.57
C ASN A 26 11.68 3.61 5.31
N VAL A 27 10.79 3.27 4.39
CA VAL A 27 10.40 1.88 4.12
C VAL A 27 11.06 1.40 2.84
N VAL A 28 11.61 0.20 2.89
CA VAL A 28 12.09 -0.51 1.71
C VAL A 28 11.14 -1.65 1.43
N ALA A 29 10.64 -1.70 0.22
CA ALA A 29 9.73 -2.74 -0.24
C ALA A 29 10.26 -3.38 -1.51
N ARG A 30 9.80 -4.58 -1.78
CA ARG A 30 10.08 -5.29 -3.03
C ARG A 30 8.79 -5.41 -3.82
N PHE A 31 8.86 -5.07 -5.08
CA PHE A 31 7.73 -5.19 -6.00
C PHE A 31 8.04 -6.23 -7.05
N GLU A 32 7.16 -7.23 -7.16
CA GLU A 32 7.21 -8.24 -8.22
C GLU A 32 6.16 -7.87 -9.25
N ALA A 33 6.61 -7.39 -10.40
CA ALA A 33 5.70 -7.02 -11.49
C ALA A 33 5.11 -8.27 -12.14
N ASN A 34 3.84 -8.21 -12.48
CA ASN A 34 3.16 -9.33 -13.17
C ASN A 34 3.62 -9.49 -14.60
N ASN A 35 4.13 -8.43 -15.20
CA ASN A 35 4.56 -8.41 -16.60
C ASN A 35 5.79 -7.53 -16.75
N GLU A 36 6.49 -7.69 -17.85
CA GLU A 36 7.54 -6.76 -18.21
C GLU A 36 6.93 -5.39 -18.52
N PHE A 37 7.63 -4.34 -18.17
CA PHE A 37 7.23 -2.98 -18.45
C PHE A 37 8.46 -2.08 -18.49
N GLU A 38 8.31 -0.91 -19.10
CA GLU A 38 9.35 0.11 -19.07
C GLU A 38 9.08 1.06 -17.89
N LEU A 39 10.11 1.29 -17.10
CA LEU A 39 10.07 2.26 -16.01
C LEU A 39 10.62 3.58 -16.55
N PRO A 40 9.77 4.60 -16.80
CA PRO A 40 10.24 5.85 -17.42
C PRO A 40 11.19 6.64 -16.57
N SER A 41 11.01 6.60 -15.25
CA SER A 41 11.91 7.21 -14.28
C SER A 41 11.75 6.50 -12.94
N GLU A 42 12.60 6.84 -12.00
CA GLU A 42 12.48 6.27 -10.65
C GLU A 42 11.26 6.79 -9.89
N ASP A 43 10.69 7.91 -10.31
CA ASP A 43 9.57 8.55 -9.61
C ASP A 43 8.25 7.88 -9.96
N VAL A 44 7.69 7.18 -9.01
CA VAL A 44 6.45 6.42 -9.17
C VAL A 44 5.46 6.76 -8.07
N VAL A 45 4.21 6.37 -8.31
CA VAL A 45 3.15 6.40 -7.30
C VAL A 45 2.61 4.98 -7.18
N ILE A 46 2.58 4.48 -5.94
CA ILE A 46 1.99 3.18 -5.66
C ILE A 46 0.51 3.37 -5.44
N GLY A 47 -0.33 2.60 -6.15
CA GLY A 47 -1.77 2.60 -5.95
C GLY A 47 -2.20 1.29 -5.30
N ILE A 48 -2.89 1.40 -4.16
CA ILE A 48 -3.32 0.24 -3.37
C ILE A 48 -4.78 0.40 -2.98
N ARG A 49 -5.61 -0.54 -3.40
CA ARG A 49 -7.01 -0.54 -2.99
C ARG A 49 -7.11 -0.86 -1.49
N PRO A 50 -8.09 -0.28 -0.79
CA PRO A 50 -8.21 -0.47 0.66
C PRO A 50 -8.29 -1.93 1.10
N GLU A 51 -8.94 -2.78 0.33
CA GLU A 51 -9.09 -4.20 0.65
C GLU A 51 -7.78 -4.98 0.57
N PHE A 52 -6.74 -4.39 -0.03
CA PHE A 52 -5.41 -5.04 -0.14
C PHE A 52 -4.44 -4.57 0.94
N ILE A 53 -4.89 -3.75 1.87
CA ILE A 53 -4.11 -3.39 3.05
C ILE A 53 -4.65 -4.22 4.21
N ARG A 54 -3.79 -5.06 4.78
CA ARG A 54 -4.16 -5.95 5.88
C ARG A 54 -3.50 -5.49 7.16
N ILE A 55 -4.26 -5.46 8.25
CA ILE A 55 -3.70 -5.25 9.58
C ILE A 55 -3.19 -6.59 10.08
N CYS A 56 -1.94 -6.63 10.51
CA CYS A 56 -1.24 -7.85 10.89
C CYS A 56 -0.34 -7.59 12.10
N GLU A 57 0.34 -8.64 12.56
CA GLU A 57 1.22 -8.51 13.74
C GLU A 57 2.65 -8.16 13.40
N ASP A 58 3.07 -8.41 12.17
CA ASP A 58 4.48 -8.30 11.80
C ASP A 58 4.60 -7.68 10.40
N GLY A 59 4.39 -6.39 10.33
CA GLY A 59 4.45 -5.65 9.08
C GLY A 59 5.03 -4.27 9.28
N LEU A 60 4.61 -3.35 8.43
CA LEU A 60 4.95 -1.94 8.54
C LEU A 60 4.20 -1.33 9.73
N LYS A 61 4.93 -0.71 10.63
CA LYS A 61 4.33 -0.09 11.82
C LYS A 61 3.47 1.10 11.45
N ALA A 62 2.32 1.18 12.09
CA ALA A 62 1.35 2.24 11.87
C ALA A 62 0.60 2.53 13.17
N LYS A 63 -0.12 3.65 13.17
CA LYS A 63 -1.04 3.99 14.26
C LYS A 63 -2.42 4.15 13.70
N VAL A 64 -3.41 3.66 14.42
CA VAL A 64 -4.80 3.82 14.01
C VAL A 64 -5.20 5.28 14.09
N TYR A 65 -5.66 5.82 12.99
CA TYR A 65 -6.17 7.18 12.88
C TYR A 65 -7.68 7.22 13.16
N SER A 66 -8.42 6.30 12.57
CA SER A 66 -9.87 6.19 12.78
C SER A 66 -10.36 4.79 12.47
N THR A 67 -11.48 4.42 13.07
CA THR A 67 -12.16 3.16 12.81
C THR A 67 -13.64 3.46 12.61
N LEU A 68 -14.19 3.02 11.48
CA LEU A 68 -15.59 3.28 11.14
C LEU A 68 -16.26 1.98 10.70
N PRO A 69 -16.96 1.30 11.62
CA PRO A 69 -17.77 0.15 11.25
C PRO A 69 -18.98 0.59 10.44
N ALA A 70 -19.30 -0.15 9.38
CA ALA A 70 -20.45 0.13 8.54
C ALA A 70 -20.94 -1.18 7.94
N GLY A 71 -22.03 -1.71 8.45
CA GLY A 71 -22.56 -2.99 8.00
C GLY A 71 -21.61 -4.13 8.35
N MET A 72 -21.17 -4.86 7.34
CA MET A 72 -20.29 -6.02 7.52
C MET A 72 -18.83 -5.70 7.32
N GLU A 73 -18.50 -4.43 7.07
CA GLU A 73 -17.13 -3.99 6.83
C GLU A 73 -16.75 -2.91 7.82
N THR A 74 -15.47 -2.83 8.12
CA THR A 74 -14.91 -1.76 8.92
C THR A 74 -13.84 -1.05 8.11
N THR A 75 -13.97 0.27 8.00
CA THR A 75 -12.95 1.11 7.38
C THR A 75 -12.00 1.58 8.48
N VAL A 76 -10.73 1.21 8.35
CA VAL A 76 -9.71 1.61 9.30
C VAL A 76 -8.70 2.49 8.56
N LYS A 77 -8.49 3.71 9.06
CA LYS A 77 -7.44 4.57 8.57
C LYS A 77 -6.25 4.44 9.48
N VAL A 78 -5.08 4.26 8.90
CA VAL A 78 -3.82 4.08 9.63
C VAL A 78 -2.81 5.11 9.16
N ASP A 79 -2.09 5.66 10.13
CA ASP A 79 -1.04 6.64 9.90
C ASP A 79 0.30 5.90 9.85
N ILE A 80 1.01 5.99 8.74
CA ILE A 80 2.33 5.38 8.56
C ILE A 80 3.45 6.41 8.60
N GLY A 81 3.14 7.64 9.06
CA GLY A 81 4.08 8.75 9.18
C GLY A 81 3.67 9.92 8.30
N GLU A 82 4.00 9.88 7.03
CA GLU A 82 3.69 10.97 6.09
C GLU A 82 2.38 10.75 5.32
N ASP A 83 1.84 9.54 5.36
CA ASP A 83 0.59 9.19 4.68
C ASP A 83 -0.38 8.53 5.65
N ILE A 84 -1.66 8.76 5.41
CA ILE A 84 -2.75 8.04 6.07
C ILE A 84 -3.35 7.12 5.01
N LEU A 85 -3.33 5.83 5.31
CA LEU A 85 -3.85 4.82 4.40
C LEU A 85 -5.21 4.32 4.87
N THR A 86 -6.10 4.07 3.94
CA THR A 86 -7.41 3.51 4.23
C THR A 86 -7.41 2.02 3.94
N SER A 87 -7.75 1.22 4.96
CA SER A 87 -7.94 -0.21 4.86
C SER A 87 -9.41 -0.55 5.05
N VAL A 88 -9.91 -1.51 4.31
CA VAL A 88 -11.26 -2.05 4.50
C VAL A 88 -11.14 -3.50 4.93
N ILE A 89 -11.67 -3.80 6.10
CA ILE A 89 -11.61 -5.13 6.71
C ILE A 89 -13.02 -5.69 6.77
N PHE A 90 -13.17 -6.95 6.37
CA PHE A 90 -14.44 -7.64 6.50
C PHE A 90 -14.67 -8.00 7.96
N GLY A 91 -15.81 -7.60 8.49
CA GLY A 91 -16.16 -7.82 9.87
C GLY A 91 -16.31 -6.53 10.66
N ILE A 92 -16.77 -6.64 11.90
CA ILE A 92 -16.92 -5.51 12.81
C ILE A 92 -15.72 -5.54 13.74
N ILE A 93 -14.82 -4.57 13.58
CA ILE A 93 -13.58 -4.48 14.35
C ILE A 93 -13.51 -3.07 14.93
N ASP A 94 -13.11 -2.97 16.19
CA ASP A 94 -12.96 -1.70 16.86
C ASP A 94 -11.56 -1.53 17.40
N TYR A 95 -10.76 -0.72 16.68
CA TYR A 95 -9.45 -0.30 17.14
C TYR A 95 -9.57 1.07 17.78
N LYS A 96 -8.73 1.33 18.75
CA LYS A 96 -8.67 2.63 19.41
C LYS A 96 -7.77 3.58 18.62
N VAL A 97 -8.14 4.86 18.61
CA VAL A 97 -7.30 5.91 18.02
C VAL A 97 -5.92 5.90 18.69
N ASN A 98 -4.88 5.99 17.88
CA ASN A 98 -3.48 5.91 18.28
C ASN A 98 -3.01 4.52 18.71
N GLU A 99 -3.85 3.50 18.62
CA GLU A 99 -3.40 2.13 18.85
C GLU A 99 -2.31 1.76 17.83
N GLU A 100 -1.23 1.15 18.32
CA GLU A 100 -0.15 0.70 17.44
C GLU A 100 -0.55 -0.61 16.78
N VAL A 101 -0.42 -0.65 15.47
CA VAL A 101 -0.68 -1.82 14.65
C VAL A 101 0.43 -1.97 13.63
N SER A 102 0.40 -3.08 12.90
CA SER A 102 1.24 -3.27 11.73
C SER A 102 0.36 -3.56 10.53
N ILE A 103 0.84 -3.22 9.35
CA ILE A 103 0.12 -3.52 8.11
C ILE A 103 1.04 -4.21 7.12
N ASP A 104 0.45 -4.98 6.23
CA ASP A 104 1.11 -5.46 5.03
C ASP A 104 0.16 -5.33 3.84
N PHE A 105 0.67 -5.66 2.68
CA PHE A 105 -0.07 -5.57 1.44
C PHE A 105 -0.31 -6.98 0.91
N VAL A 106 -1.52 -7.24 0.44
CA VAL A 106 -1.90 -8.59 0.00
C VAL A 106 -2.29 -8.59 -1.47
N GLY A 107 -2.11 -9.73 -2.11
CA GLY A 107 -2.48 -9.90 -3.51
C GLY A 107 -1.43 -9.38 -4.47
N ASN A 108 -1.77 -9.43 -5.75
CA ASN A 108 -0.88 -9.02 -6.84
C ASN A 108 -1.53 -7.98 -7.75
N SER A 109 -2.43 -7.18 -7.20
CA SER A 109 -3.13 -6.12 -7.93
C SER A 109 -2.72 -4.73 -7.46
N ILE A 110 -1.54 -4.61 -6.88
CA ILE A 110 -0.98 -3.32 -6.50
C ILE A 110 -0.38 -2.69 -7.73
N ILE A 111 -0.62 -1.40 -7.94
CA ILE A 111 -0.33 -0.73 -9.19
C ILE A 111 0.82 0.25 -9.01
N LEU A 112 1.73 0.28 -9.99
CA LEU A 112 2.69 1.38 -10.12
C LEU A 112 2.22 2.30 -11.24
N PHE A 113 2.19 3.60 -10.92
CA PHE A 113 1.95 4.68 -11.88
C PHE A 113 3.22 5.48 -12.06
N ASP A 114 3.43 6.00 -13.25
CA ASP A 114 4.44 7.01 -13.48
C ASP A 114 4.00 8.31 -12.81
N LYS A 115 4.86 8.88 -11.98
CA LYS A 115 4.48 10.07 -11.21
C LYS A 115 4.21 11.26 -12.14
N GLU A 116 5.05 11.46 -13.14
CA GLU A 116 4.95 12.63 -14.02
C GLU A 116 3.75 12.57 -14.94
N SER A 117 3.61 11.47 -15.68
CA SER A 117 2.52 11.32 -16.65
C SER A 117 1.22 10.85 -16.04
N THR A 118 1.27 10.28 -14.83
CA THR A 118 0.17 9.60 -14.13
C THR A 118 -0.32 8.33 -14.83
N LYS A 119 0.39 7.86 -15.83
CA LYS A 119 0.00 6.63 -16.54
C LYS A 119 0.27 5.40 -15.70
N ARG A 120 -0.65 4.46 -15.79
CA ARG A 120 -0.47 3.15 -15.19
C ARG A 120 0.65 2.41 -15.92
N LEU A 121 1.61 1.88 -15.16
CA LEU A 121 2.75 1.16 -15.72
C LEU A 121 2.54 -0.35 -15.68
N VAL A 122 2.20 -0.87 -14.51
CA VAL A 122 2.11 -2.31 -14.29
C VAL A 122 1.40 -2.56 -12.96
N ASP A 123 0.88 -3.78 -12.79
CA ASP A 123 0.44 -4.26 -11.49
C ASP A 123 1.33 -5.41 -11.02
N GLY A 124 1.27 -5.69 -9.74
CA GLY A 124 2.09 -6.72 -9.13
C GLY A 124 1.89 -6.84 -7.64
N LYS A 125 2.85 -7.50 -7.00
CA LYS A 125 2.86 -7.79 -5.58
C LYS A 125 3.87 -6.90 -4.88
N LEU A 126 3.48 -6.31 -3.75
CA LEU A 126 4.34 -5.44 -2.94
C LEU A 126 4.56 -6.08 -1.57
N GLU A 127 5.83 -6.28 -1.21
CA GLU A 127 6.20 -6.85 0.09
C GLU A 127 7.16 -5.91 0.81
N ILE A 128 6.91 -5.71 2.10
CA ILE A 128 7.82 -4.94 2.94
C ILE A 128 9.06 -5.79 3.21
N VAL A 129 10.23 -5.20 3.01
CA VAL A 129 11.50 -5.85 3.34
C VAL A 129 11.78 -5.62 4.82
N LYS A 130 12.02 -6.70 5.53
CA LYS A 130 12.29 -6.66 6.97
C LYS A 130 13.76 -6.77 7.28
#